data_e89ea9686becb27016118ee0c138b2e9
#
_entry.id   e89ea9686becb27016118ee0c138b2e9
#
_cell.length_a   1.000
_cell.length_b   1.000
_cell.length_c   1.000
_cell.angle_alpha   90.00
_cell.angle_beta   90.00
_cell.angle_gamma   90.00
#
_symmetry.space_group_name_H-M   'P 1'
#
loop_
_entity.id
_entity.type
_entity.pdbx_description
1 polymer ?
#
loop_
_entity_poly.entity_id
_entity_poly.type
_entity_poly.pdbx_seq_one_letter_code
_entity_poly.pdbx_strand_id
1 'polypeptide(L)'
;MKGILLAGGTGSRLYPMTKTVSKQLLPVYDKPMLYYPLSTLLSLGISEILIITSQRDQEAFTSLLGDGSQLGCSFSYAVQPKPNGLAEAFLIGADFIGNDSVALILGDNLFYGNAIAEQSPSKTDFRGGLIFGMHVQNPKRYGIVEIDVDGKVKSIEEKPNHPKSNLAIPGLYFFDHTVVEKATQVKPSARGELEITDIHNAYWKAGKLGVTFLEQGTTWLDTGTVQSLSKAHAFVEAIQSRQGVLIGSPELAAYQQGFINLSQLKTLAKLYKGAEYGNYLKQWINEQ
;
A
#
# COMPACT_ATOMS: atom_id res chain seq x y z
N MET A 1 1.93 -14.34 7.15
CA MET A 1 1.51 -13.45 6.01
C MET A 1 2.69 -12.57 5.61
N LYS A 2 2.99 -12.49 4.33
CA LYS A 2 4.06 -11.65 3.76
C LYS A 2 3.49 -10.39 3.12
N GLY A 3 4.32 -9.39 2.85
CA GLY A 3 3.92 -8.14 2.21
C GLY A 3 4.53 -7.98 0.82
N ILE A 4 3.77 -7.44 -0.12
CA ILE A 4 4.29 -6.91 -1.38
C ILE A 4 3.99 -5.41 -1.43
N LEU A 5 5.03 -4.60 -1.58
CA LEU A 5 4.91 -3.18 -1.81
C LEU A 5 5.23 -2.91 -3.28
N LEU A 6 4.20 -2.57 -4.06
CA LEU A 6 4.35 -2.35 -5.50
C LEU A 6 4.67 -0.89 -5.77
N ALA A 7 5.91 -0.62 -6.13
CA ALA A 7 6.46 0.71 -6.39
C ALA A 7 6.96 0.88 -7.85
N GLY A 8 6.42 0.09 -8.76
CA GLY A 8 6.68 0.18 -10.21
C GLY A 8 5.90 1.32 -10.89
N GLY A 9 6.01 1.33 -12.21
CA GLY A 9 5.28 2.28 -13.07
C GLY A 9 6.10 3.51 -13.46
N THR A 10 5.66 4.19 -14.52
CA THR A 10 6.38 5.32 -15.12
C THR A 10 6.14 6.66 -14.43
N GLY A 11 5.06 6.79 -13.66
CA GLY A 11 4.68 8.06 -13.03
C GLY A 11 4.36 9.19 -14.01
N SER A 12 4.03 8.89 -15.28
CA SER A 12 3.89 9.88 -16.37
C SER A 12 2.85 10.98 -16.10
N ARG A 13 1.82 10.69 -15.30
CA ARG A 13 0.82 11.69 -14.88
C ARG A 13 1.37 12.79 -13.97
N LEU A 14 2.58 12.60 -13.43
CA LEU A 14 3.29 13.56 -12.59
C LEU A 14 4.48 14.22 -13.32
N TYR A 15 4.62 14.03 -14.63
CA TYR A 15 5.66 14.74 -15.39
C TYR A 15 5.50 16.26 -15.23
N PRO A 16 6.64 17.02 -15.15
CA PRO A 16 8.03 16.56 -15.27
C PRO A 16 8.68 16.02 -13.99
N MET A 17 8.02 16.03 -12.82
CA MET A 17 8.60 15.66 -11.53
C MET A 17 9.18 14.23 -11.51
N THR A 18 8.58 13.31 -12.27
CA THR A 18 8.95 11.89 -12.29
C THR A 18 9.81 11.49 -13.50
N LYS A 19 10.39 12.46 -14.22
CA LYS A 19 11.29 12.14 -15.35
C LYS A 19 12.56 11.42 -14.89
N THR A 20 13.09 11.80 -13.72
CA THR A 20 14.39 11.32 -13.20
C THR A 20 14.28 10.56 -11.90
N VAL A 21 13.11 10.56 -11.27
CA VAL A 21 12.88 9.92 -9.97
C VAL A 21 11.55 9.16 -9.98
N SER A 22 11.50 8.04 -9.27
CA SER A 22 10.26 7.30 -9.06
C SER A 22 9.21 8.17 -8.35
N LYS A 23 7.94 8.02 -8.73
CA LYS A 23 6.83 8.68 -8.06
C LYS A 23 6.83 8.45 -6.55
N GLN A 24 7.09 7.23 -6.13
CA GLN A 24 7.06 6.82 -4.73
C GLN A 24 8.19 7.39 -3.89
N LEU A 25 9.21 7.98 -4.53
CA LEU A 25 10.29 8.72 -3.88
C LEU A 25 10.03 10.22 -3.78
N LEU A 26 8.97 10.73 -4.44
CA LEU A 26 8.56 12.12 -4.25
C LEU A 26 8.09 12.34 -2.81
N PRO A 27 8.36 13.53 -2.23
CA PRO A 27 7.93 13.83 -0.88
C PRO A 27 6.40 13.99 -0.80
N VAL A 28 5.83 13.47 0.29
CA VAL A 28 4.52 13.85 0.79
C VAL A 28 4.74 14.45 2.16
N TYR A 29 4.64 15.75 2.26
CA TYR A 29 5.01 16.59 3.39
C TYR A 29 6.50 16.46 3.76
N ASP A 30 6.85 15.71 4.81
CA ASP A 30 8.16 15.66 5.43
C ASP A 30 8.98 14.39 5.12
N LYS A 31 8.44 13.47 4.31
CA LYS A 31 9.06 12.18 4.01
C LYS A 31 8.69 11.63 2.62
N PRO A 32 9.44 10.64 2.09
CA PRO A 32 9.08 9.98 0.83
C PRO A 32 7.70 9.34 0.89
N MET A 33 6.93 9.43 -0.19
CA MET A 33 5.61 8.83 -0.35
C MET A 33 5.57 7.35 0.05
N LEU A 34 6.61 6.61 -0.29
CA LEU A 34 6.75 5.18 0.03
C LEU A 34 6.65 4.85 1.52
N TYR A 35 7.03 5.78 2.41
CA TYR A 35 6.99 5.56 3.85
C TYR A 35 5.58 5.28 4.36
N TYR A 36 4.56 5.86 3.74
CA TYR A 36 3.17 5.68 4.15
C TYR A 36 2.67 4.24 3.93
N PRO A 37 2.72 3.68 2.70
CA PRO A 37 2.31 2.29 2.51
C PRO A 37 3.24 1.29 3.22
N LEU A 38 4.55 1.57 3.33
CA LEU A 38 5.45 0.75 4.13
C LEU A 38 5.01 0.71 5.60
N SER A 39 4.74 1.87 6.20
CA SER A 39 4.23 1.96 7.58
C SER A 39 2.91 1.22 7.76
N THR A 40 2.03 1.26 6.75
CA THR A 40 0.78 0.50 6.78
C THR A 40 1.05 -1.00 6.88
N LEU A 41 1.93 -1.57 6.05
CA LEU A 41 2.31 -2.99 6.16
C LEU A 41 2.93 -3.32 7.51
N LEU A 42 3.85 -2.49 7.99
CA LEU A 42 4.46 -2.68 9.30
C LEU A 42 3.43 -2.61 10.43
N SER A 43 2.52 -1.65 10.41
CA SER A 43 1.44 -1.52 11.41
C SER A 43 0.50 -2.73 11.43
N LEU A 44 0.37 -3.43 10.31
CA LEU A 44 -0.32 -4.71 10.19
C LEU A 44 0.52 -5.87 10.76
N GLY A 45 1.73 -5.61 11.27
CA GLY A 45 2.65 -6.61 11.81
C GLY A 45 3.25 -7.49 10.73
N ILE A 46 3.40 -6.99 9.51
CA ILE A 46 4.06 -7.69 8.40
C ILE A 46 5.50 -7.22 8.34
N SER A 47 6.44 -8.13 8.61
CA SER A 47 7.89 -7.84 8.69
C SER A 47 8.68 -8.37 7.49
N GLU A 48 8.15 -9.34 6.74
CA GLU A 48 8.75 -9.83 5.50
C GLU A 48 8.08 -9.14 4.31
N ILE A 49 8.83 -8.28 3.59
CA ILE A 49 8.25 -7.42 2.54
C ILE A 49 9.10 -7.50 1.27
N LEU A 50 8.44 -7.84 0.15
CA LEU A 50 9.01 -7.72 -1.19
C LEU A 50 8.65 -6.36 -1.78
N ILE A 51 9.68 -5.57 -2.14
CA ILE A 51 9.54 -4.28 -2.77
C ILE A 51 9.75 -4.45 -4.27
N ILE A 52 8.69 -4.27 -5.06
CA ILE A 52 8.75 -4.40 -6.53
C ILE A 52 8.87 -3.02 -7.14
N THR A 53 9.96 -2.78 -7.86
CA THR A 53 10.30 -1.48 -8.43
C THR A 53 10.48 -1.56 -9.95
N SER A 54 10.65 -0.42 -10.62
CA SER A 54 11.20 -0.40 -11.96
C SER A 54 12.71 -0.69 -11.94
N GLN A 55 13.26 -1.21 -13.05
CA GLN A 55 14.70 -1.43 -13.19
C GLN A 55 15.52 -0.15 -12.94
N ARG A 56 15.03 1.00 -13.42
CA ARG A 56 15.68 2.31 -13.27
C ARG A 56 15.83 2.75 -11.82
N ASP A 57 14.81 2.47 -11.01
CA ASP A 57 14.68 3.09 -9.70
C ASP A 57 15.13 2.18 -8.55
N GLN A 58 15.42 0.89 -8.80
CA GLN A 58 15.71 -0.11 -7.76
C GLN A 58 16.83 0.31 -6.80
N GLU A 59 17.93 0.85 -7.34
CA GLU A 59 19.08 1.29 -6.52
C GLU A 59 18.66 2.39 -5.51
N ALA A 60 17.83 3.35 -5.94
CA ALA A 60 17.36 4.41 -5.07
C ALA A 60 16.46 3.88 -3.92
N PHE A 61 15.62 2.89 -4.20
CA PHE A 61 14.82 2.24 -3.16
C PHE A 61 15.68 1.42 -2.19
N THR A 62 16.64 0.66 -2.71
CA THR A 62 17.57 -0.12 -1.87
C THR A 62 18.44 0.79 -1.00
N SER A 63 18.91 1.92 -1.54
CA SER A 63 19.67 2.91 -0.79
C SER A 63 18.84 3.57 0.32
N LEU A 64 17.54 3.81 0.07
CA LEU A 64 16.63 4.44 1.04
C LEU A 64 16.24 3.50 2.18
N LEU A 65 15.93 2.24 1.88
CA LEU A 65 15.29 1.33 2.81
C LEU A 65 16.22 0.24 3.35
N GLY A 66 17.39 0.01 2.72
CA GLY A 66 18.29 -1.08 3.09
C GLY A 66 17.64 -2.46 2.97
N ASP A 67 18.05 -3.37 3.82
CA ASP A 67 17.52 -4.74 3.92
C ASP A 67 16.39 -4.88 4.97
N GLY A 68 16.00 -3.79 5.64
CA GLY A 68 14.98 -3.76 6.66
C GLY A 68 15.46 -4.12 8.07
N SER A 69 16.68 -4.60 8.23
CA SER A 69 17.21 -5.06 9.54
C SER A 69 17.21 -3.96 10.61
N GLN A 70 17.40 -2.69 10.21
CA GLN A 70 17.31 -1.53 11.10
C GLN A 70 15.90 -1.34 11.70
N LEU A 71 14.87 -1.87 11.04
CA LEU A 71 13.47 -1.87 11.48
C LEU A 71 13.03 -3.21 12.08
N GLY A 72 13.97 -4.16 12.25
CA GLY A 72 13.66 -5.52 12.68
C GLY A 72 12.85 -6.32 11.64
N CYS A 73 12.98 -5.96 10.38
CA CYS A 73 12.27 -6.51 9.25
C CYS A 73 13.22 -7.16 8.24
N SER A 74 12.65 -7.81 7.22
CA SER A 74 13.39 -8.36 6.08
C SER A 74 12.79 -7.83 4.79
N PHE A 75 13.56 -7.01 4.06
CA PHE A 75 13.17 -6.47 2.77
C PHE A 75 13.91 -7.18 1.64
N SER A 76 13.14 -7.64 0.67
CA SER A 76 13.63 -8.18 -0.59
C SER A 76 13.24 -7.25 -1.73
N TYR A 77 13.97 -7.31 -2.84
CA TYR A 77 13.73 -6.44 -3.98
C TYR A 77 13.57 -7.25 -5.25
N ALA A 78 12.57 -6.87 -6.07
CA ALA A 78 12.38 -7.42 -7.40
C ALA A 78 12.08 -6.30 -8.40
N VAL A 79 12.31 -6.61 -9.68
CA VAL A 79 12.06 -5.67 -10.78
C VAL A 79 10.81 -6.07 -11.54
N GLN A 80 9.91 -5.11 -11.75
CA GLN A 80 8.89 -5.16 -12.79
C GLN A 80 9.45 -4.50 -14.05
N PRO A 81 9.83 -5.26 -15.09
CA PRO A 81 10.54 -4.69 -16.25
C PRO A 81 9.71 -3.71 -17.06
N LYS A 82 8.39 -3.93 -17.10
CA LYS A 82 7.39 -3.09 -17.78
C LYS A 82 6.16 -2.95 -16.89
N PRO A 83 5.42 -1.84 -16.98
CA PRO A 83 4.19 -1.65 -16.22
C PRO A 83 3.01 -2.47 -16.80
N ASN A 84 3.13 -3.79 -16.75
CA ASN A 84 2.16 -4.73 -17.34
C ASN A 84 0.87 -4.88 -16.52
N GLY A 85 0.73 -4.18 -15.40
CA GLY A 85 -0.44 -4.23 -14.53
C GLY A 85 -0.13 -4.74 -13.12
N LEU A 86 -1.11 -4.59 -12.23
CA LEU A 86 -0.92 -4.87 -10.80
C LEU A 86 -0.85 -6.38 -10.51
N ALA A 87 -1.59 -7.20 -11.26
CA ALA A 87 -1.62 -8.64 -11.04
C ALA A 87 -0.26 -9.32 -11.32
N GLU A 88 0.60 -8.70 -12.16
CA GLU A 88 1.96 -9.20 -12.42
C GLU A 88 2.82 -9.26 -11.13
N ALA A 89 2.51 -8.45 -10.12
CA ALA A 89 3.23 -8.46 -8.85
C ALA A 89 3.22 -9.84 -8.17
N PHE A 90 2.15 -10.61 -8.32
CA PHE A 90 2.06 -11.97 -7.76
C PHE A 90 2.87 -12.99 -8.56
N LEU A 91 3.07 -12.78 -9.86
CA LEU A 91 3.93 -13.61 -10.69
C LEU A 91 5.40 -13.36 -10.36
N ILE A 92 5.79 -12.08 -10.25
CA ILE A 92 7.14 -11.66 -9.85
C ILE A 92 7.45 -12.15 -8.42
N GLY A 93 6.48 -12.06 -7.53
CA GLY A 93 6.63 -12.46 -6.14
C GLY A 93 6.33 -13.92 -5.84
N ALA A 94 6.15 -14.80 -6.83
CA ALA A 94 5.69 -16.17 -6.62
C ALA A 94 6.57 -16.97 -5.64
N ASP A 95 7.89 -16.95 -5.83
CA ASP A 95 8.84 -17.64 -4.94
C ASP A 95 8.87 -17.03 -3.54
N PHE A 96 8.75 -15.68 -3.46
CA PHE A 96 8.67 -14.97 -2.18
C PHE A 96 7.38 -15.33 -1.42
N ILE A 97 6.25 -15.38 -2.08
CA ILE A 97 4.96 -15.76 -1.48
C ILE A 97 5.02 -17.21 -0.97
N GLY A 98 5.45 -18.13 -1.81
CA GLY A 98 5.46 -19.57 -1.49
C GLY A 98 4.08 -20.06 -1.08
N ASN A 99 3.97 -20.61 0.11
CA ASN A 99 2.71 -21.12 0.68
C ASN A 99 2.04 -20.14 1.66
N ASP A 100 2.58 -18.93 1.80
CA ASP A 100 2.05 -17.93 2.73
C ASP A 100 0.91 -17.12 2.11
N SER A 101 0.05 -16.58 2.95
CA SER A 101 -0.84 -15.49 2.54
C SER A 101 -0.04 -14.20 2.34
N VAL A 102 -0.56 -13.32 1.51
CA VAL A 102 0.12 -12.09 1.12
C VAL A 102 -0.80 -10.88 1.18
N ALA A 103 -0.27 -9.77 1.70
CA ALA A 103 -0.85 -8.44 1.55
C ALA A 103 -0.11 -7.72 0.42
N LEU A 104 -0.83 -7.18 -0.57
CA LEU A 104 -0.27 -6.30 -1.57
C LEU A 104 -0.76 -4.89 -1.34
N ILE A 105 0.17 -3.93 -1.24
CA ILE A 105 -0.12 -2.51 -1.13
C ILE A 105 0.51 -1.74 -2.29
N LEU A 106 -0.23 -0.75 -2.80
CA LEU A 106 0.30 0.14 -3.84
C LEU A 106 1.15 1.23 -3.20
N GLY A 107 2.34 1.46 -3.74
CA GLY A 107 3.34 2.39 -3.22
C GLY A 107 2.97 3.88 -3.29
N ASP A 108 1.82 4.20 -3.88
CA ASP A 108 1.25 5.55 -3.97
C ASP A 108 -0.06 5.72 -3.19
N ASN A 109 -0.40 4.75 -2.36
CA ASN A 109 -1.61 4.79 -1.53
C ASN A 109 -1.25 5.11 -0.08
N LEU A 110 -1.87 6.16 0.43
CA LEU A 110 -1.74 6.61 1.81
C LEU A 110 -3.03 6.30 2.55
N PHE A 111 -2.91 5.63 3.69
CA PHE A 111 -4.00 5.34 4.61
C PHE A 111 -3.78 6.05 5.94
N TYR A 112 -4.86 6.56 6.55
CA TYR A 112 -4.87 7.16 7.86
C TYR A 112 -6.14 6.77 8.62
N GLY A 113 -6.00 6.38 9.88
CA GLY A 113 -7.07 5.87 10.74
C GLY A 113 -6.85 4.40 11.13
N ASN A 114 -7.55 3.94 12.14
CA ASN A 114 -7.32 2.62 12.76
C ASN A 114 -8.03 1.47 12.04
N ALA A 115 -9.06 1.78 11.24
CA ALA A 115 -9.93 0.75 10.65
C ALA A 115 -9.16 -0.28 9.78
N ILE A 116 -8.07 0.12 9.14
CA ILE A 116 -7.25 -0.82 8.36
C ILE A 116 -6.69 -1.93 9.26
N ALA A 117 -6.12 -1.57 10.41
CA ALA A 117 -5.54 -2.55 11.34
C ALA A 117 -6.63 -3.42 12.01
N GLU A 118 -7.74 -2.80 12.39
CA GLU A 118 -8.86 -3.48 13.07
C GLU A 118 -9.60 -4.47 12.15
N GLN A 119 -9.70 -4.16 10.86
CA GLN A 119 -10.46 -4.93 9.88
C GLN A 119 -9.59 -5.82 8.97
N SER A 120 -8.30 -5.80 9.17
CA SER A 120 -7.38 -6.68 8.42
C SER A 120 -7.52 -8.14 8.86
N PRO A 121 -7.29 -9.11 7.96
CA PRO A 121 -7.45 -10.51 8.31
C PRO A 121 -6.34 -10.97 9.26
N SER A 122 -6.61 -12.08 9.97
CA SER A 122 -5.58 -12.76 10.75
C SER A 122 -4.36 -13.10 9.90
N LYS A 123 -3.17 -12.95 10.46
CA LYS A 123 -1.90 -13.28 9.79
C LYS A 123 -1.71 -14.78 9.61
N THR A 124 -2.38 -15.57 10.45
CA THR A 124 -2.33 -17.03 10.42
C THR A 124 -3.62 -17.57 9.82
N ASP A 125 -3.49 -18.59 8.99
CA ASP A 125 -4.61 -19.36 8.41
C ASP A 125 -5.62 -18.55 7.56
N PHE A 126 -5.25 -17.37 7.07
CA PHE A 126 -6.11 -16.62 6.16
C PHE A 126 -6.30 -17.38 4.84
N ARG A 127 -7.56 -17.51 4.43
CA ARG A 127 -7.96 -18.21 3.20
C ARG A 127 -8.88 -17.30 2.37
N GLY A 128 -8.69 -17.34 1.05
CA GLY A 128 -9.46 -16.53 0.11
C GLY A 128 -8.82 -15.18 -0.15
N GLY A 129 -9.64 -14.20 -0.50
CA GLY A 129 -9.26 -12.81 -0.72
C GLY A 129 -10.06 -11.86 0.16
N LEU A 130 -9.46 -10.75 0.57
CA LEU A 130 -10.13 -9.63 1.23
C LEU A 130 -9.74 -8.33 0.54
N ILE A 131 -10.74 -7.54 0.18
CA ILE A 131 -10.59 -6.19 -0.34
C ILE A 131 -11.36 -5.20 0.52
N PHE A 132 -10.96 -3.94 0.47
CA PHE A 132 -11.71 -2.86 1.09
C PHE A 132 -12.59 -2.14 0.07
N GLY A 133 -13.72 -1.62 0.54
CA GLY A 133 -14.59 -0.71 -0.20
C GLY A 133 -14.63 0.64 0.51
N MET A 134 -14.45 1.73 -0.24
CA MET A 134 -14.55 3.08 0.28
C MET A 134 -15.37 3.97 -0.64
N HIS A 135 -16.29 4.75 -0.09
CA HIS A 135 -17.07 5.71 -0.86
C HIS A 135 -16.20 6.85 -1.42
N VAL A 136 -16.30 7.09 -2.72
CA VAL A 136 -15.57 8.15 -3.41
C VAL A 136 -16.50 9.02 -4.26
N GLN A 137 -16.10 10.28 -4.45
CA GLN A 137 -16.84 11.24 -5.28
C GLN A 137 -16.66 10.99 -6.79
N ASN A 138 -15.51 10.44 -7.21
CA ASN A 138 -15.20 10.19 -8.61
C ASN A 138 -14.81 8.72 -8.85
N PRO A 139 -15.82 7.82 -8.96
CA PRO A 139 -15.57 6.39 -9.05
C PRO A 139 -14.89 5.93 -10.35
N LYS A 140 -14.99 6.68 -11.45
CA LYS A 140 -14.42 6.31 -12.76
C LYS A 140 -12.90 6.10 -12.77
N ARG A 141 -12.22 6.50 -11.71
CA ARG A 141 -10.75 6.42 -11.61
C ARG A 141 -10.23 5.12 -11.02
N TYR A 142 -11.10 4.29 -10.44
CA TYR A 142 -10.75 3.18 -9.57
C TYR A 142 -11.43 1.88 -9.99
N GLY A 143 -10.93 0.76 -9.48
CA GLY A 143 -11.71 -0.46 -9.41
C GLY A 143 -12.94 -0.21 -8.54
N ILE A 144 -14.11 -0.64 -8.99
CA ILE A 144 -15.40 -0.40 -8.33
C ILE A 144 -16.04 -1.72 -7.97
N VAL A 145 -16.50 -1.83 -6.72
CA VAL A 145 -17.30 -2.96 -6.27
C VAL A 145 -18.75 -2.52 -6.12
N GLU A 146 -19.67 -3.29 -6.70
CA GLU A 146 -21.12 -3.17 -6.48
C GLU A 146 -21.57 -4.25 -5.50
N ILE A 147 -22.37 -3.87 -4.53
CA ILE A 147 -22.96 -4.77 -3.53
C ILE A 147 -24.48 -4.72 -3.58
N ASP A 148 -25.13 -5.78 -3.13
CA ASP A 148 -26.58 -5.81 -2.93
C ASP A 148 -26.97 -5.29 -1.53
N VAL A 149 -28.27 -5.35 -1.23
CA VAL A 149 -28.84 -4.92 0.07
C VAL A 149 -28.37 -5.78 1.24
N ASP A 150 -27.93 -6.99 0.98
CA ASP A 150 -27.39 -7.94 1.97
C ASP A 150 -25.87 -7.81 2.14
N GLY A 151 -25.22 -6.83 1.45
CA GLY A 151 -23.78 -6.61 1.47
C GLY A 151 -22.97 -7.59 0.61
N LYS A 152 -23.60 -8.39 -0.25
CA LYS A 152 -22.92 -9.34 -1.13
C LYS A 152 -22.46 -8.65 -2.42
N VAL A 153 -21.30 -9.05 -2.91
CA VAL A 153 -20.75 -8.54 -4.17
C VAL A 153 -21.64 -8.95 -5.35
N LYS A 154 -22.04 -7.99 -6.17
CA LYS A 154 -22.77 -8.17 -7.43
C LYS A 154 -21.89 -8.04 -8.65
N SER A 155 -20.94 -7.11 -8.62
CA SER A 155 -19.99 -6.90 -9.71
C SER A 155 -18.73 -6.20 -9.22
N ILE A 156 -17.61 -6.44 -9.94
CA ILE A 156 -16.35 -5.73 -9.75
C ILE A 156 -15.84 -5.31 -11.14
N GLU A 157 -15.63 -4.02 -11.33
CA GLU A 157 -15.25 -3.46 -12.63
C GLU A 157 -14.03 -2.52 -12.48
N GLU A 158 -13.06 -2.64 -13.39
CA GLU A 158 -11.90 -1.76 -13.42
C GLU A 158 -12.22 -0.47 -14.18
N LYS A 159 -12.11 0.67 -13.51
CA LYS A 159 -12.28 2.02 -14.09
C LYS A 159 -13.47 2.12 -15.08
N PRO A 160 -14.68 1.76 -14.66
CA PRO A 160 -15.83 1.71 -15.55
C PRO A 160 -16.21 3.10 -16.06
N ASN A 161 -16.59 3.19 -17.34
CA ASN A 161 -17.12 4.44 -17.92
C ASN A 161 -18.47 4.83 -17.27
N HIS A 162 -19.26 3.83 -16.90
CA HIS A 162 -20.56 3.98 -16.23
C HIS A 162 -20.56 3.18 -14.92
N PRO A 163 -19.99 3.72 -13.83
CA PRO A 163 -19.89 3.03 -12.55
C PRO A 163 -21.28 2.69 -11.99
N LYS A 164 -21.47 1.46 -11.50
CA LYS A 164 -22.71 1.01 -10.89
C LYS A 164 -22.80 1.34 -9.40
N SER A 165 -21.67 1.73 -8.80
CA SER A 165 -21.60 2.19 -7.42
C SER A 165 -20.53 3.25 -7.25
N ASN A 166 -20.47 3.89 -6.07
CA ASN A 166 -19.43 4.81 -5.66
C ASN A 166 -18.41 4.15 -4.70
N LEU A 167 -18.44 2.82 -4.57
CA LEU A 167 -17.53 2.07 -3.72
C LEU A 167 -16.25 1.73 -4.50
N ALA A 168 -15.23 2.52 -4.30
CA ALA A 168 -13.90 2.26 -4.86
C ALA A 168 -13.16 1.24 -4.01
N ILE A 169 -12.30 0.47 -4.66
CA ILE A 169 -11.40 -0.50 -4.04
C ILE A 169 -10.04 0.17 -3.86
N PRO A 170 -9.64 0.53 -2.61
CA PRO A 170 -8.32 1.08 -2.33
C PRO A 170 -7.21 0.07 -2.63
N GLY A 171 -6.00 0.59 -2.84
CA GLY A 171 -4.84 -0.22 -3.22
C GLY A 171 -4.19 -0.98 -2.06
N LEU A 172 -4.98 -1.72 -1.30
CA LEU A 172 -4.54 -2.67 -0.28
C LEU A 172 -5.40 -3.92 -0.36
N TYR A 173 -4.80 -5.06 -0.62
CA TYR A 173 -5.46 -6.33 -0.91
C TYR A 173 -4.80 -7.46 -0.12
N PHE A 174 -5.59 -8.41 0.36
CA PHE A 174 -5.11 -9.60 1.04
C PHE A 174 -5.56 -10.84 0.30
N PHE A 175 -4.63 -11.78 0.09
CA PHE A 175 -4.92 -13.03 -0.60
C PHE A 175 -4.20 -14.20 0.07
N ASP A 176 -4.76 -15.39 -0.03
CA ASP A 176 -4.05 -16.62 0.25
C ASP A 176 -3.04 -16.95 -0.87
N HIS A 177 -2.19 -17.95 -0.65
CA HIS A 177 -1.14 -18.34 -1.61
C HIS A 177 -1.68 -18.72 -3.00
N THR A 178 -2.96 -19.09 -3.13
CA THR A 178 -3.56 -19.43 -4.43
C THR A 178 -3.69 -18.23 -5.38
N VAL A 179 -3.36 -17.03 -4.91
CA VAL A 179 -3.31 -15.82 -5.75
C VAL A 179 -2.32 -15.95 -6.90
N VAL A 180 -1.21 -16.67 -6.70
CA VAL A 180 -0.19 -16.90 -7.74
C VAL A 180 -0.80 -17.68 -8.90
N GLU A 181 -1.51 -18.77 -8.61
CA GLU A 181 -2.22 -19.57 -9.62
C GLU A 181 -3.26 -18.73 -10.38
N LYS A 182 -4.05 -17.91 -9.65
CA LYS A 182 -5.03 -17.03 -10.29
C LYS A 182 -4.37 -15.97 -11.17
N ALA A 183 -3.24 -15.42 -10.76
CA ALA A 183 -2.48 -14.44 -11.54
C ALA A 183 -1.98 -15.03 -12.88
N THR A 184 -1.63 -16.31 -12.94
CA THR A 184 -1.23 -16.95 -14.20
C THR A 184 -2.36 -17.03 -15.23
N GLN A 185 -3.62 -16.94 -14.80
CA GLN A 185 -4.80 -17.02 -15.65
C GLN A 185 -5.30 -15.64 -16.12
N VAL A 186 -4.79 -14.55 -15.54
CA VAL A 186 -5.16 -13.19 -15.94
C VAL A 186 -4.64 -12.89 -17.34
N LYS A 187 -5.50 -12.33 -18.18
CA LYS A 187 -5.16 -11.89 -19.55
C LYS A 187 -5.08 -10.37 -19.60
N PRO A 188 -4.21 -9.81 -20.45
CA PRO A 188 -4.17 -8.37 -20.65
C PRO A 188 -5.55 -7.81 -21.03
N SER A 189 -5.96 -6.75 -20.37
CA SER A 189 -7.19 -6.01 -20.68
C SER A 189 -7.06 -5.23 -21.99
N ALA A 190 -8.12 -4.53 -22.41
CA ALA A 190 -8.08 -3.61 -23.54
C ALA A 190 -7.04 -2.47 -23.36
N ARG A 191 -6.56 -2.24 -22.11
CA ARG A 191 -5.48 -1.30 -21.80
C ARG A 191 -4.09 -1.94 -21.88
N GLY A 192 -4.00 -3.24 -22.15
CA GLY A 192 -2.75 -4.01 -22.15
C GLY A 192 -2.21 -4.35 -20.77
N GLU A 193 -3.01 -4.18 -19.71
CA GLU A 193 -2.61 -4.42 -18.32
C GLU A 193 -3.22 -5.72 -17.77
N LEU A 194 -2.47 -6.43 -16.93
CA LEU A 194 -2.96 -7.53 -16.10
C LEU A 194 -3.67 -6.91 -14.88
N GLU A 195 -5.00 -6.85 -14.95
CA GLU A 195 -5.78 -6.10 -13.97
C GLU A 195 -5.93 -6.84 -12.64
N ILE A 196 -5.79 -6.12 -11.54
CA ILE A 196 -6.03 -6.69 -10.21
C ILE A 196 -7.50 -7.09 -10.02
N THR A 197 -8.41 -6.40 -10.67
CA THR A 197 -9.85 -6.69 -10.62
C THR A 197 -10.20 -8.05 -11.20
N ASP A 198 -9.38 -8.62 -12.10
CA ASP A 198 -9.56 -9.99 -12.59
C ASP A 198 -9.25 -11.02 -11.50
N ILE A 199 -8.26 -10.75 -10.65
CA ILE A 199 -7.97 -11.57 -9.46
C ILE A 199 -9.14 -11.46 -8.46
N HIS A 200 -9.63 -10.24 -8.18
CA HIS A 200 -10.81 -10.06 -7.34
C HIS A 200 -12.01 -10.87 -7.87
N ASN A 201 -12.27 -10.80 -9.17
CA ASN A 201 -13.33 -11.56 -9.84
C ASN A 201 -13.13 -13.07 -9.75
N ALA A 202 -11.88 -13.56 -9.83
CA ALA A 202 -11.58 -14.99 -9.68
C ALA A 202 -11.91 -15.49 -8.27
N TYR A 203 -11.55 -14.72 -7.23
CA TYR A 203 -11.94 -15.04 -5.85
C TYR A 203 -13.44 -14.92 -5.61
N TRP A 204 -14.08 -13.88 -6.13
CA TRP A 204 -15.53 -13.69 -6.03
C TRP A 204 -16.31 -14.84 -6.66
N LYS A 205 -16.00 -15.23 -7.89
CA LYS A 205 -16.64 -16.35 -8.58
C LYS A 205 -16.43 -17.69 -7.86
N ALA A 206 -15.34 -17.84 -7.13
CA ALA A 206 -15.07 -19.00 -6.28
C ALA A 206 -15.77 -18.94 -4.91
N GLY A 207 -16.54 -17.87 -4.61
CA GLY A 207 -17.18 -17.67 -3.32
C GLY A 207 -16.19 -17.42 -2.16
N LYS A 208 -14.99 -16.92 -2.47
CA LYS A 208 -13.87 -16.76 -1.52
C LYS A 208 -13.38 -15.32 -1.40
N LEU A 209 -14.14 -14.32 -1.85
CA LEU A 209 -13.82 -12.91 -1.70
C LEU A 209 -14.63 -12.28 -0.58
N GLY A 210 -13.96 -11.76 0.45
CA GLY A 210 -14.52 -10.86 1.45
C GLY A 210 -14.40 -9.40 1.00
N VAL A 211 -15.38 -8.59 1.35
CA VAL A 211 -15.35 -7.14 1.18
C VAL A 211 -15.63 -6.49 2.52
N THR A 212 -14.74 -5.60 2.96
CA THR A 212 -14.90 -4.83 4.20
C THR A 212 -14.97 -3.35 3.87
N PHE A 213 -15.87 -2.62 4.51
CA PHE A 213 -16.08 -1.20 4.23
C PHE A 213 -15.26 -0.35 5.19
N LEU A 214 -14.49 0.57 4.62
CA LEU A 214 -13.79 1.59 5.40
C LEU A 214 -14.77 2.71 5.74
N GLU A 215 -15.10 2.80 7.03
CA GLU A 215 -16.07 3.74 7.58
C GLU A 215 -15.51 5.16 7.69
N GLN A 216 -16.40 6.09 8.09
CA GLN A 216 -16.05 7.47 8.40
C GLN A 216 -14.95 7.52 9.49
N GLY A 217 -13.97 8.40 9.29
CA GLY A 217 -12.77 8.47 10.15
C GLY A 217 -11.54 7.80 9.54
N THR A 218 -11.71 6.94 8.53
CA THR A 218 -10.60 6.44 7.73
C THR A 218 -10.41 7.29 6.49
N THR A 219 -9.17 7.67 6.23
CA THR A 219 -8.80 8.42 5.03
C THR A 219 -7.93 7.55 4.13
N TRP A 220 -8.27 7.50 2.84
CA TRP A 220 -7.46 6.94 1.79
C TRP A 220 -7.19 8.00 0.73
N LEU A 221 -5.93 8.17 0.38
CA LEU A 221 -5.48 9.12 -0.64
C LEU A 221 -4.63 8.36 -1.68
N ASP A 222 -5.06 8.43 -2.94
CA ASP A 222 -4.23 8.07 -4.08
C ASP A 222 -3.40 9.29 -4.51
N THR A 223 -2.10 9.15 -4.64
CA THR A 223 -1.20 10.26 -5.00
C THR A 223 -0.80 10.21 -6.47
N GLY A 224 -1.68 9.68 -7.31
CA GLY A 224 -1.42 9.39 -8.72
C GLY A 224 -1.45 10.60 -9.67
N THR A 225 -1.85 11.79 -9.22
CA THR A 225 -1.90 13.03 -10.02
C THR A 225 -1.31 14.19 -9.23
N VAL A 226 -0.92 15.28 -9.91
CA VAL A 226 -0.40 16.50 -9.27
C VAL A 226 -1.38 17.03 -8.21
N GLN A 227 -2.66 17.04 -8.54
CA GLN A 227 -3.69 17.53 -7.61
C GLN A 227 -3.87 16.60 -6.41
N SER A 228 -3.88 15.27 -6.60
CA SER A 228 -4.03 14.34 -5.48
C SER A 228 -2.78 14.29 -4.60
N LEU A 229 -1.58 14.44 -5.18
CA LEU A 229 -0.33 14.58 -4.43
C LEU A 229 -0.34 15.85 -3.55
N SER A 230 -0.76 17.00 -4.10
CA SER A 230 -0.88 18.25 -3.36
C SER A 230 -1.90 18.14 -2.20
N LYS A 231 -3.03 17.47 -2.42
CA LYS A 231 -4.03 17.23 -1.37
C LYS A 231 -3.50 16.31 -0.28
N ALA A 232 -2.74 15.27 -0.64
CA ALA A 232 -2.11 14.39 0.34
C ALA A 232 -1.09 15.13 1.20
N HIS A 233 -0.27 16.01 0.59
CA HIS A 233 0.67 16.86 1.29
C HIS A 233 -0.04 17.77 2.32
N ALA A 234 -1.08 18.51 1.90
CA ALA A 234 -1.83 19.40 2.77
C ALA A 234 -2.58 18.62 3.88
N PHE A 235 -3.08 17.43 3.61
CA PHE A 235 -3.73 16.58 4.61
C PHE A 235 -2.75 16.16 5.70
N VAL A 236 -1.59 15.62 5.32
CA VAL A 236 -0.58 15.16 6.28
C VAL A 236 -0.06 16.32 7.12
N GLU A 237 0.27 17.45 6.47
CA GLU A 237 0.72 18.66 7.14
C GLU A 237 -0.32 19.13 8.19
N ALA A 238 -1.58 19.25 7.79
CA ALA A 238 -2.65 19.74 8.67
C ALA A 238 -2.87 18.84 9.89
N ILE A 239 -2.79 17.52 9.74
CA ILE A 239 -2.96 16.58 10.85
C ILE A 239 -1.72 16.56 11.76
N GLN A 240 -0.52 16.42 11.18
CA GLN A 240 0.72 16.36 11.96
C GLN A 240 0.94 17.64 12.77
N SER A 241 0.80 18.82 12.13
CA SER A 241 1.03 20.12 12.78
C SER A 241 0.03 20.42 13.88
N ARG A 242 -1.23 19.97 13.75
CA ARG A 242 -2.27 20.27 14.75
C ARG A 242 -2.32 19.27 15.91
N GLN A 243 -2.04 18.00 15.63
CA GLN A 243 -2.19 16.93 16.63
C GLN A 243 -0.86 16.47 17.23
N GLY A 244 0.28 16.90 16.69
CA GLY A 244 1.60 16.43 17.12
C GLY A 244 1.86 14.95 16.80
N VAL A 245 1.05 14.33 15.95
CA VAL A 245 1.19 12.93 15.56
C VAL A 245 2.11 12.78 14.36
N LEU A 246 2.71 11.61 14.20
CA LEU A 246 3.53 11.28 13.04
C LEU A 246 2.79 10.25 12.17
N ILE A 247 2.37 10.68 10.98
CA ILE A 247 1.66 9.82 10.02
C ILE A 247 2.68 9.13 9.12
N GLY A 248 2.59 7.80 8.96
CA GLY A 248 3.39 7.07 8.00
C GLY A 248 4.88 7.01 8.35
N SER A 249 5.22 6.72 9.62
CA SER A 249 6.59 6.47 10.07
C SER A 249 6.86 4.98 10.17
N PRO A 250 7.74 4.43 9.31
CA PRO A 250 8.16 3.04 9.41
C PRO A 250 8.81 2.70 10.75
N GLU A 251 9.60 3.62 11.32
CA GLU A 251 10.29 3.44 12.59
C GLU A 251 9.30 3.31 13.75
N LEU A 252 8.29 4.20 13.76
CA LEU A 252 7.27 4.17 14.79
C LEU A 252 6.38 2.93 14.67
N ALA A 253 5.98 2.57 13.44
CA ALA A 253 5.21 1.37 13.17
C ALA A 253 5.97 0.09 13.59
N ALA A 254 7.26 0.01 13.28
CA ALA A 254 8.13 -1.11 13.70
C ALA A 254 8.24 -1.21 15.23
N TYR A 255 8.38 -0.08 15.92
CA TYR A 255 8.39 -0.06 17.38
C TYR A 255 7.05 -0.50 17.98
N GLN A 256 5.95 0.04 17.50
CA GLN A 256 4.60 -0.29 18.01
C GLN A 256 4.26 -1.78 17.81
N GLN A 257 4.79 -2.41 16.77
CA GLN A 257 4.64 -3.85 16.53
C GLN A 257 5.66 -4.72 17.27
N GLY A 258 6.58 -4.10 18.01
CA GLY A 258 7.61 -4.82 18.77
C GLY A 258 8.75 -5.39 17.89
N PHE A 259 8.88 -4.97 16.65
CA PHE A 259 9.98 -5.37 15.77
C PHE A 259 11.31 -4.78 16.22
N ILE A 260 11.25 -3.56 16.78
CA ILE A 260 12.38 -2.89 17.43
C ILE A 260 11.99 -2.41 18.82
N ASN A 261 12.98 -2.27 19.70
CA ASN A 261 12.80 -1.72 21.03
C ASN A 261 13.02 -0.18 21.06
N LEU A 262 12.73 0.44 22.23
CA LEU A 262 12.87 1.89 22.40
C LEU A 262 14.29 2.39 22.19
N SER A 263 15.34 1.61 22.55
CA SER A 263 16.73 1.99 22.33
C SER A 263 17.08 2.05 20.85
N GLN A 264 16.57 1.09 20.07
CA GLN A 264 16.74 1.07 18.61
C GLN A 264 15.98 2.25 17.97
N LEU A 265 14.72 2.52 18.39
CA LEU A 265 13.97 3.69 17.92
C LEU A 265 14.70 5.00 18.21
N LYS A 266 15.28 5.17 19.42
CA LYS A 266 16.11 6.33 19.76
C LYS A 266 17.34 6.46 18.87
N THR A 267 17.93 5.35 18.46
CA THR A 267 19.09 5.34 17.55
C THR A 267 18.69 5.77 16.14
N LEU A 268 17.57 5.27 15.62
CA LEU A 268 17.03 5.68 14.32
C LEU A 268 16.65 7.18 14.30
N ALA A 269 16.01 7.68 15.37
CA ALA A 269 15.65 9.10 15.46
C ALA A 269 16.88 10.04 15.41
N LYS A 270 18.08 9.59 15.79
CA LYS A 270 19.32 10.38 15.67
C LYS A 270 19.74 10.60 14.22
N LEU A 271 19.41 9.68 13.30
CA LEU A 271 19.71 9.81 11.87
C LEU A 271 19.01 11.03 11.25
N TYR A 272 17.88 11.43 11.81
CA TYR A 272 17.06 12.55 11.34
C TYR A 272 17.26 13.83 12.17
N LYS A 273 18.41 13.94 12.87
CA LYS A 273 18.70 15.12 13.70
C LYS A 273 18.70 16.40 12.86
N GLY A 274 17.87 17.37 13.26
CA GLY A 274 17.74 18.65 12.57
C GLY A 274 16.63 18.71 11.52
N ALA A 275 16.04 17.56 11.16
CA ALA A 275 14.87 17.49 10.31
C ALA A 275 13.58 17.51 11.15
N GLU A 276 12.49 18.04 10.57
CA GLU A 276 11.18 18.11 11.22
C GLU A 276 10.67 16.70 11.57
N TYR A 277 10.81 15.74 10.65
CA TYR A 277 10.50 14.33 10.89
C TYR A 277 11.19 13.77 12.14
N GLY A 278 12.48 14.07 12.33
CA GLY A 278 13.23 13.65 13.52
C GLY A 278 12.78 14.35 14.80
N ASN A 279 12.24 15.57 14.71
CA ASN A 279 11.69 16.28 15.86
C ASN A 279 10.38 15.64 16.34
N TYR A 280 9.48 15.24 15.41
CA TYR A 280 8.27 14.47 15.75
C TYR A 280 8.60 13.13 16.40
N LEU A 281 9.57 12.36 15.86
CA LEU A 281 10.02 11.11 16.49
C LEU A 281 10.53 11.32 17.91
N LYS A 282 11.33 12.36 18.15
CA LYS A 282 11.85 12.69 19.49
C LYS A 282 10.75 13.10 20.45
N GLN A 283 9.80 13.93 19.99
CA GLN A 283 8.66 14.32 20.78
C GLN A 283 7.89 13.08 21.24
N TRP A 284 7.53 12.22 20.30
CA TRP A 284 6.82 10.98 20.58
C TRP A 284 7.58 10.09 21.59
N ILE A 285 8.90 9.92 21.42
CA ILE A 285 9.77 9.14 22.33
C ILE A 285 9.77 9.73 23.75
N ASN A 286 9.72 11.04 23.89
CA ASN A 286 9.75 11.70 25.21
C ASN A 286 8.41 11.64 25.95
N GLU A 287 7.32 11.35 25.24
CA GLU A 287 5.97 11.19 25.79
C GLU A 287 5.69 9.76 26.28
N GLN A 288 6.60 8.79 26.01
CA GLN A 288 6.51 7.40 26.50
C GLN A 288 7.18 7.24 27.87
#